data_f4d79a948e8a585d7b3fb41e3f4e15f1
#
_entry.id   f4d79a948e8a585d7b3fb41e3f4e15f1
#
_cell.length_a   1.000
_cell.length_b   1.000
_cell.length_c   1.000
_cell.angle_alpha   90.00
_cell.angle_beta   90.00
_cell.angle_gamma   90.00
#
_symmetry.space_group_name_H-M   'P 1'
#
loop_
_entity.id
_entity.type
_entity.pdbx_description
1 polymer ?
#
loop_
_entity_poly.entity_id
_entity_poly.type
_entity_poly.pdbx_seq_one_letter_code
_entity_poly.pdbx_strand_id
1 'polypeptide(L)'
;MNIAISSCLLGNKVRYDGKVKDYPELLELLKGHNLFPICPETMGGLTTPRTPSERKNNKVINKDGIDVTSNYINGALKSLKIIEDNNCELVILKEKSPSCGLNYIYDGSFTKTLINGNGVLYDYLKNKSVPCLNETQLDEIKKFIM
;
A
#
# COMPACT_ATOMS: atom_id res chain seq x y z
N MET A 1 -16.81 -4.54 -10.37
CA MET A 1 -15.53 -3.85 -10.65
C MET A 1 -14.40 -4.62 -9.99
N ASN A 2 -13.27 -4.74 -10.64
CA ASN A 2 -12.07 -5.36 -10.09
C ASN A 2 -11.21 -4.30 -9.41
N ILE A 3 -10.96 -4.48 -8.13
CA ILE A 3 -10.27 -3.49 -7.28
C ILE A 3 -9.10 -4.17 -6.57
N ALA A 4 -7.89 -3.64 -6.77
CA ALA A 4 -6.75 -4.03 -5.97
C ALA A 4 -6.73 -3.18 -4.69
N ILE A 5 -6.41 -3.79 -3.57
CA ILE A 5 -6.47 -3.10 -2.28
C ILE A 5 -5.35 -3.56 -1.37
N SER A 6 -4.76 -2.62 -0.64
CA SER A 6 -3.78 -2.96 0.39
C SER A 6 -4.38 -3.97 1.38
N SER A 7 -3.72 -5.12 1.53
CA SER A 7 -4.26 -6.25 2.28
C SER A 7 -4.58 -5.93 3.74
N CYS A 8 -3.82 -5.01 4.35
CA CYS A 8 -4.07 -4.58 5.74
C CYS A 8 -5.42 -3.87 5.90
N LEU A 9 -5.96 -3.27 4.83
CA LEU A 9 -7.28 -2.62 4.87
C LEU A 9 -8.43 -3.62 4.92
N LEU A 10 -8.17 -4.88 4.59
CA LEU A 10 -9.16 -5.98 4.65
C LEU A 10 -9.14 -6.71 5.99
N GLY A 11 -8.34 -6.26 6.95
CA GLY A 11 -8.21 -6.91 8.24
C GLY A 11 -7.21 -8.07 8.27
N ASN A 12 -6.41 -8.25 7.23
CA ASN A 12 -5.36 -9.27 7.21
C ASN A 12 -4.17 -8.85 8.08
N LYS A 13 -3.56 -9.82 8.77
CA LYS A 13 -2.44 -9.58 9.68
C LYS A 13 -1.13 -9.46 8.89
N VAL A 14 -0.99 -8.39 8.10
CA VAL A 14 0.19 -8.16 7.24
C VAL A 14 0.94 -6.87 7.60
N ARG A 15 0.46 -6.12 8.59
CA ARG A 15 1.17 -4.93 9.07
C ARG A 15 2.47 -5.33 9.76
N TYR A 16 3.45 -4.42 9.77
CA TYR A 16 4.77 -4.69 10.34
C TYR A 16 4.70 -5.13 11.82
N ASP A 17 3.72 -4.63 12.57
CA ASP A 17 3.53 -4.93 13.99
C ASP A 17 2.68 -6.19 14.23
N GLY A 18 2.17 -6.84 13.18
CA GLY A 18 1.29 -7.99 13.28
C GLY A 18 -0.11 -7.66 13.79
N LYS A 19 -0.43 -6.39 13.98
CA LYS A 19 -1.73 -5.95 14.47
C LYS A 19 -2.72 -5.78 13.32
N VAL A 20 -4.01 -5.78 13.66
CA VAL A 20 -5.11 -5.58 12.71
C VAL A 20 -5.81 -4.28 13.05
N LYS A 21 -6.17 -3.53 12.03
CA LYS A 21 -7.03 -2.36 12.16
C LYS A 21 -8.24 -2.55 11.25
N ASP A 22 -9.44 -2.24 11.76
CA ASP A 22 -10.68 -2.40 11.02
C ASP A 22 -11.05 -1.12 10.26
N TYR A 23 -11.61 -1.30 9.06
CA TYR A 23 -12.09 -0.22 8.19
C TYR A 23 -13.51 -0.54 7.73
N PRO A 24 -14.49 -0.56 8.66
CA PRO A 24 -15.84 -1.06 8.34
C PRO A 24 -16.56 -0.26 7.27
N GLU A 25 -16.41 1.08 7.26
CA GLU A 25 -17.05 1.93 6.25
C GLU A 25 -16.49 1.65 4.85
N LEU A 26 -15.18 1.47 4.75
CA LEU A 26 -14.53 1.13 3.48
C LEU A 26 -15.03 -0.22 2.97
N LEU A 27 -15.04 -1.24 3.82
CA LEU A 27 -15.48 -2.58 3.44
C LEU A 27 -16.94 -2.61 3.02
N GLU A 28 -17.79 -1.81 3.67
CA GLU A 28 -19.19 -1.69 3.29
C GLU A 28 -19.35 -1.12 1.88
N LEU A 29 -18.56 -0.07 1.54
CA LEU A 29 -18.56 0.51 0.20
C LEU A 29 -18.14 -0.51 -0.88
N LEU A 30 -17.26 -1.43 -0.54
CA LEU A 30 -16.66 -2.36 -1.50
C LEU A 30 -17.44 -3.66 -1.69
N LYS A 31 -18.56 -3.83 -0.98
CA LYS A 31 -19.42 -5.02 -1.15
C LYS A 31 -19.89 -5.14 -2.59
N GLY A 32 -19.87 -6.36 -3.11
CA GLY A 32 -20.28 -6.66 -4.47
C GLY A 32 -19.20 -6.45 -5.53
N HIS A 33 -18.04 -5.96 -5.14
CA HIS A 33 -16.89 -5.82 -6.04
C HIS A 33 -15.88 -6.94 -5.83
N ASN A 34 -15.09 -7.23 -6.85
CA ASN A 34 -14.03 -8.23 -6.76
C ASN A 34 -12.77 -7.56 -6.19
N LEU A 35 -12.32 -8.04 -5.04
CA LEU A 35 -11.17 -7.46 -4.34
C LEU A 35 -9.94 -8.34 -4.50
N PHE A 36 -8.82 -7.73 -4.88
CA PHE A 36 -7.53 -8.38 -5.06
C PHE A 36 -6.56 -7.81 -4.02
N PRO A 37 -6.32 -8.53 -2.90
CA PRO A 37 -5.44 -8.01 -1.85
C PRO A 37 -3.99 -8.00 -2.31
N ILE A 38 -3.29 -6.92 -1.98
CA ILE A 38 -1.87 -6.77 -2.24
C ILE A 38 -1.16 -6.28 -0.98
N CYS A 39 0.03 -6.79 -0.73
CA CYS A 39 0.92 -6.28 0.30
C CYS A 39 2.36 -6.34 -0.22
N PRO A 40 2.87 -5.24 -0.76
CA PRO A 40 4.21 -5.25 -1.34
C PRO A 40 5.29 -5.69 -0.35
N GLU A 41 5.10 -5.43 0.94
CA GLU A 41 6.10 -5.80 1.95
C GLU A 41 6.18 -7.32 2.13
N THR A 42 5.06 -8.00 2.37
CA THR A 42 5.05 -9.46 2.50
C THR A 42 5.34 -10.16 1.16
N MET A 43 4.84 -9.60 0.05
CA MET A 43 5.14 -10.13 -1.29
C MET A 43 6.60 -10.00 -1.65
N GLY A 44 7.29 -9.02 -1.07
CA GLY A 44 8.73 -8.83 -1.23
C GLY A 44 9.59 -9.71 -0.31
N GLY A 45 8.96 -10.60 0.46
CA GLY A 45 9.65 -11.55 1.32
C GLY A 45 9.88 -11.11 2.76
N LEU A 46 9.27 -9.99 3.17
CA LEU A 46 9.36 -9.55 4.56
C LEU A 46 8.37 -10.31 5.45
N THR A 47 8.82 -10.63 6.65
CA THR A 47 8.01 -11.38 7.62
C THR A 47 7.01 -10.49 8.35
N THR A 48 6.03 -11.09 9.02
CA THR A 48 5.11 -10.41 9.93
C THR A 48 5.18 -11.12 11.29
N PRO A 49 5.50 -10.45 12.42
CA PRO A 49 5.91 -9.04 12.49
C PRO A 49 7.31 -8.80 11.91
N ARG A 50 7.64 -7.55 11.69
CA ARG A 50 8.93 -7.14 11.16
C ARG A 50 9.31 -5.75 11.69
N THR A 51 10.60 -5.44 11.60
CA THR A 51 11.09 -4.10 11.94
C THR A 51 10.48 -3.08 10.99
N PRO A 52 9.95 -1.94 11.51
CA PRO A 52 9.38 -0.91 10.64
C PRO A 52 10.47 -0.30 9.75
N SER A 53 10.05 0.10 8.54
CA SER A 53 10.93 0.70 7.54
C SER A 53 10.39 2.07 7.15
N GLU A 54 11.29 2.94 6.71
CA GLU A 54 10.94 4.24 6.14
C GLU A 54 11.71 4.46 4.85
N ARG A 55 11.07 5.16 3.92
CA ARG A 55 11.70 5.50 2.64
C ARG A 55 12.44 6.82 2.76
N LYS A 56 13.68 6.83 2.27
CA LYS A 56 14.47 8.05 2.13
C LYS A 56 15.04 8.10 0.73
N ASN A 57 14.54 9.04 -0.09
CA ASN A 57 14.86 9.12 -1.51
C ASN A 57 14.53 7.79 -2.23
N ASN A 58 15.50 7.17 -2.86
CA ASN A 58 15.32 5.92 -3.60
C ASN A 58 15.59 4.66 -2.77
N LYS A 59 15.80 4.81 -1.45
CA LYS A 59 16.09 3.68 -0.58
C LYS A 59 15.04 3.52 0.51
N VAL A 60 14.81 2.27 0.90
CA VAL A 60 13.98 1.92 2.06
C VAL A 60 14.89 1.23 3.07
N ILE A 61 14.98 1.81 4.25
CA ILE A 61 15.87 1.35 5.33
C ILE A 61 15.00 1.04 6.54
N ASN A 62 15.24 -0.11 7.18
CA ASN A 62 14.51 -0.42 8.39
C ASN A 62 15.16 0.29 9.61
N LYS A 63 14.47 0.24 10.75
CA LYS A 63 14.89 0.92 11.98
C LYS A 63 16.24 0.41 12.50
N ASP A 64 16.62 -0.81 12.14
CA ASP A 64 17.92 -1.40 12.49
C ASP A 64 19.02 -1.02 11.52
N GLY A 65 18.74 -0.16 10.53
CA GLY A 65 19.71 0.31 9.56
C GLY A 65 19.91 -0.63 8.37
N ILE A 66 19.10 -1.66 8.23
CA ILE A 66 19.23 -2.62 7.14
C ILE A 66 18.49 -2.10 5.90
N ASP A 67 19.15 -2.13 4.76
CA ASP A 67 18.57 -1.75 3.47
C ASP A 67 17.65 -2.86 2.98
N VAL A 68 16.37 -2.55 2.85
CA VAL A 68 15.33 -3.47 2.38
C VAL A 68 14.72 -3.00 1.05
N THR A 69 15.40 -2.13 0.34
CA THR A 69 14.92 -1.53 -0.92
C THR A 69 14.52 -2.60 -1.93
N SER A 70 15.36 -3.63 -2.13
CA SER A 70 15.06 -4.68 -3.09
C SER A 70 13.82 -5.48 -2.72
N ASN A 71 13.55 -5.70 -1.43
CA ASN A 71 12.32 -6.33 -0.98
C ASN A 71 11.09 -5.49 -1.40
N TYR A 72 11.15 -4.18 -1.17
CA TYR A 72 10.06 -3.28 -1.54
C TYR A 72 9.84 -3.21 -3.05
N ILE A 73 10.92 -3.18 -3.84
CA ILE A 73 10.83 -3.19 -5.30
C ILE A 73 10.23 -4.50 -5.80
N ASN A 74 10.72 -5.63 -5.33
CA ASN A 74 10.20 -6.94 -5.73
C ASN A 74 8.72 -7.10 -5.38
N GLY A 75 8.33 -6.66 -4.19
CA GLY A 75 6.93 -6.70 -3.76
C GLY A 75 6.05 -5.77 -4.58
N ALA A 76 6.55 -4.59 -4.94
CA ALA A 76 5.84 -3.66 -5.82
C ALA A 76 5.61 -4.27 -7.21
N LEU A 77 6.61 -4.91 -7.78
CA LEU A 77 6.49 -5.55 -9.10
C LEU A 77 5.50 -6.71 -9.08
N LYS A 78 5.50 -7.52 -8.01
CA LYS A 78 4.51 -8.59 -7.84
C LYS A 78 3.10 -8.03 -7.70
N SER A 79 2.95 -6.94 -6.97
CA SER A 79 1.65 -6.27 -6.82
C SER A 79 1.15 -5.70 -8.15
N LEU A 80 2.04 -5.09 -8.94
CA LEU A 80 1.70 -4.60 -10.28
C LEU A 80 1.21 -5.73 -11.18
N LYS A 81 1.84 -6.89 -11.09
CA LYS A 81 1.43 -8.05 -11.88
C LYS A 81 0.00 -8.48 -11.54
N ILE A 82 -0.36 -8.49 -10.26
CA ILE A 82 -1.72 -8.79 -9.83
C ILE A 82 -2.71 -7.76 -10.40
N ILE A 83 -2.36 -6.49 -10.34
CA ILE A 83 -3.21 -5.40 -10.84
C ILE A 83 -3.44 -5.56 -12.36
N GLU A 84 -2.39 -5.81 -13.11
CA GLU A 84 -2.46 -5.94 -14.56
C GLU A 84 -3.15 -7.23 -15.00
N ASP A 85 -2.80 -8.38 -14.41
CA ASP A 85 -3.37 -9.68 -14.76
C ASP A 85 -4.88 -9.77 -14.49
N ASN A 86 -5.36 -9.01 -13.51
CA ASN A 86 -6.78 -9.01 -13.13
C ASN A 86 -7.54 -7.80 -13.67
N ASN A 87 -6.92 -7.01 -14.53
CA ASN A 87 -7.54 -5.82 -15.12
C ASN A 87 -8.20 -4.93 -14.07
N CYS A 88 -7.49 -4.66 -12.99
CA CYS A 88 -8.03 -3.84 -11.92
C CYS A 88 -8.29 -2.41 -12.40
N GLU A 89 -9.49 -1.92 -12.09
CA GLU A 89 -9.98 -0.61 -12.54
C GLU A 89 -9.73 0.48 -11.52
N LEU A 90 -9.42 0.09 -10.28
CA LEU A 90 -9.14 0.97 -9.16
C LEU A 90 -8.13 0.29 -8.23
N VAL A 91 -7.23 1.07 -7.64
CA VAL A 91 -6.29 0.60 -6.61
C VAL A 91 -6.49 1.44 -5.36
N ILE A 92 -6.77 0.77 -4.23
CA ILE A 92 -6.95 1.44 -2.94
C ILE A 92 -5.76 1.09 -2.06
N LEU A 93 -5.00 2.09 -1.65
CA LEU A 93 -3.73 1.93 -0.96
C LEU A 93 -3.75 2.56 0.42
N LYS A 94 -3.06 1.93 1.37
CA LYS A 94 -2.89 2.45 2.73
C LYS A 94 -1.94 3.65 2.71
N GLU A 95 -2.43 4.81 3.14
CA GLU A 95 -1.61 6.03 3.23
C GLU A 95 -0.51 5.91 4.27
N LYS A 96 0.52 6.73 4.15
CA LYS A 96 1.69 6.82 5.03
C LYS A 96 2.63 5.62 5.00
N SER A 97 2.30 4.59 4.24
CA SER A 97 3.13 3.39 4.12
C SER A 97 4.32 3.64 3.19
N PRO A 98 5.52 3.13 3.51
CA PRO A 98 6.66 3.25 2.61
C PRO A 98 6.47 2.46 1.32
N SER A 99 5.53 1.52 1.27
CA SER A 99 5.18 0.77 0.06
C SER A 99 3.96 1.34 -0.68
N CYS A 100 2.94 1.79 0.05
CA CYS A 100 1.62 2.12 -0.52
C CYS A 100 1.22 3.60 -0.43
N GLY A 101 1.97 4.46 0.25
CA GLY A 101 1.58 5.85 0.45
C GLY A 101 1.41 6.62 -0.85
N LEU A 102 0.30 7.36 -0.98
CA LEU A 102 0.01 8.17 -2.16
C LEU A 102 0.58 9.58 -2.03
N ASN A 103 0.32 10.23 -0.91
CA ASN A 103 0.60 11.64 -0.72
C ASN A 103 1.66 11.89 0.35
N TYR A 104 1.69 11.07 1.38
CA TYR A 104 2.55 11.24 2.53
C TYR A 104 3.26 9.96 2.89
N ILE A 105 4.53 10.09 3.26
CA ILE A 105 5.34 9.01 3.83
C ILE A 105 6.15 9.59 4.97
N TYR A 106 6.69 8.73 5.83
CA TYR A 106 7.65 9.16 6.84
C TYR A 106 9.01 9.42 6.19
N ASP A 107 9.75 10.38 6.73
CA ASP A 107 10.93 10.99 6.08
C ASP A 107 12.22 10.17 6.15
N GLY A 108 12.22 9.05 6.84
CA GLY A 108 13.41 8.20 6.99
C GLY A 108 14.17 8.43 8.28
N SER A 109 13.76 9.38 9.12
CA SER A 109 14.43 9.70 10.39
C SER A 109 13.93 8.88 11.58
N PHE A 110 12.81 8.16 11.41
CA PHE A 110 12.11 7.42 12.48
C PHE A 110 11.68 8.31 13.64
N THR A 111 11.31 9.56 13.33
CA THR A 111 10.84 10.56 14.31
C THR A 111 9.35 10.88 14.13
N LYS A 112 8.60 10.05 13.37
CA LYS A 112 7.20 10.27 13.03
C LYS A 112 6.96 11.57 12.25
N THR A 113 7.96 11.99 11.46
CA THR A 113 7.88 13.18 10.62
C THR A 113 7.37 12.79 9.22
N LEU A 114 6.23 13.35 8.84
CA LEU A 114 5.65 13.12 7.51
C LEU A 114 6.15 14.15 6.51
N ILE A 115 6.39 13.69 5.28
CA ILE A 115 6.73 14.55 4.14
C ILE A 115 5.81 14.19 2.96
N ASN A 116 5.70 15.10 2.00
CA ASN A 116 5.08 14.79 0.73
C ASN A 116 5.95 13.76 0.01
N GLY A 117 5.36 12.66 -0.39
CA GLY A 117 6.10 11.60 -1.06
C GLY A 117 5.22 10.40 -1.35
N ASN A 118 5.81 9.43 -2.05
CA ASN A 118 5.12 8.25 -2.51
C ASN A 118 5.77 6.98 -1.95
N GLY A 119 4.96 5.97 -1.66
CA GLY A 119 5.45 4.63 -1.42
C GLY A 119 6.03 4.02 -2.70
N VAL A 120 6.82 2.97 -2.56
CA VAL A 120 7.52 2.35 -3.70
C VAL A 120 6.54 1.85 -4.76
N LEU A 121 5.45 1.19 -4.36
CA LEU A 121 4.44 0.72 -5.31
C LEU A 121 3.79 1.89 -6.04
N TYR A 122 3.43 2.95 -5.34
CA TYR A 122 2.77 4.09 -5.98
C TYR A 122 3.68 4.80 -6.98
N ASP A 123 4.99 4.82 -6.77
CA ASP A 123 5.93 5.34 -7.77
C ASP A 123 5.77 4.64 -9.12
N TYR A 124 5.51 3.34 -9.12
CA TYR A 124 5.23 2.61 -10.35
C TYR A 124 3.83 2.88 -10.89
N LEU A 125 2.84 3.11 -10.01
CA LEU A 125 1.43 3.27 -10.40
C LEU A 125 1.10 4.68 -10.88
N LYS A 126 1.76 5.71 -10.37
CA LYS A 126 1.39 7.11 -10.63
C LYS A 126 1.45 7.51 -12.10
N ASN A 127 2.24 6.80 -12.90
CA ASN A 127 2.37 7.02 -14.36
C ASN A 127 1.54 6.02 -15.17
N LYS A 128 0.75 5.18 -14.52
CA LYS A 128 -0.18 4.25 -15.17
C LYS A 128 -1.57 4.87 -15.25
N SER A 129 -2.40 4.33 -16.14
CA SER A 129 -3.76 4.84 -16.32
C SER A 129 -4.76 4.43 -15.24
N VAL A 130 -4.39 3.48 -14.36
CA VAL A 130 -5.29 3.03 -13.31
C VAL A 130 -5.38 4.05 -12.18
N PRO A 131 -6.60 4.48 -11.79
CA PRO A 131 -6.77 5.41 -10.66
C PRO A 131 -6.36 4.79 -9.32
N CYS A 132 -5.75 5.59 -8.46
CA CYS A 132 -5.34 5.20 -7.12
C CYS A 132 -5.96 6.15 -6.10
N LEU A 133 -6.57 5.57 -5.05
CA LEU A 133 -7.15 6.31 -3.93
C LEU A 133 -6.66 5.67 -2.62
N ASN A 134 -6.73 6.42 -1.53
CA ASN A 134 -6.35 5.88 -0.23
C ASN A 134 -7.57 5.62 0.66
N GLU A 135 -7.35 4.98 1.80
CA GLU A 135 -8.43 4.57 2.72
C GLU A 135 -9.21 5.74 3.35
N THR A 136 -8.67 6.96 3.30
CA THR A 136 -9.35 8.14 3.84
C THR A 136 -10.28 8.82 2.84
N GLN A 137 -10.18 8.46 1.57
CA GLN A 137 -10.91 9.09 0.47
C GLN A 137 -12.23 8.35 0.17
N LEU A 138 -13.05 8.14 1.21
CA LEU A 138 -14.30 7.38 1.09
C LEU A 138 -15.27 8.00 0.09
N ASP A 139 -15.39 9.33 0.07
CA ASP A 139 -16.29 10.01 -0.87
C ASP A 139 -15.85 9.84 -2.31
N GLU A 140 -14.55 9.94 -2.58
CA GLU A 140 -13.99 9.75 -3.91
C GLU A 140 -14.15 8.30 -4.37
N ILE A 141 -13.92 7.34 -3.46
CA ILE A 141 -14.13 5.92 -3.76
C ILE A 141 -15.59 5.68 -4.12
N LYS A 142 -16.51 6.20 -3.31
CA LYS A 142 -17.94 6.07 -3.56
C LYS A 142 -18.34 6.60 -4.93
N LYS A 143 -17.85 7.78 -5.30
CA LYS A 143 -18.13 8.37 -6.62
C LYS A 143 -17.58 7.52 -7.75
N PHE A 144 -16.43 6.91 -7.56
CA PHE A 144 -15.78 6.10 -8.59
C PHE A 144 -16.53 4.79 -8.87
N ILE A 145 -17.01 4.12 -7.83
CA ILE A 145 -17.63 2.79 -7.95
C ILE A 145 -19.13 2.83 -8.23
N MET A 146 -19.75 3.99 -8.16
CA MET A 146 -21.18 4.17 -8.41
C MET A 146 -21.47 4.61 -9.84
#